data_5a52949dfeeb04c8f7ebdce394531a7b
#
_entry.id   5a52949dfeeb04c8f7ebdce394531a7b
#
_cell.length_a   1.000
_cell.length_b   1.000
_cell.length_c   1.000
_cell.angle_alpha   90.00
_cell.angle_beta   90.00
_cell.angle_gamma   90.00
#
_symmetry.space_group_name_H-M   'P 1'
#
loop_
_entity.id
_entity.type
_entity.pdbx_description
1 polymer ?
#
loop_
_entity_poly.entity_id
_entity_poly.type
_entity_poly.pdbx_seq_one_letter_code
_entity_poly.pdbx_strand_id
1 'polypeptide(L)'
;MKTTKILTWLLAILGFQMQSCTEEEEEGREEYGCPYTTYKTHGTVKDENGNKIQDAKVSVKIDAVVETTDSIGVRSDTIWHSKESVMSDKRGDYETRRSGEYLNNYAIYHYEVITDKDGYAPDTIRKAVEGKDLKFEDGGKWESVIRQEINIVLKKK
;
A
#
# COMPACT_ATOMS: atom_id res chain seq x y z
N MET A 1 -60.53 30.10 19.78
CA MET A 1 -59.91 28.76 19.96
C MET A 1 -60.04 27.80 18.74
N LYS A 2 -60.27 28.28 17.53
CA LYS A 2 -60.37 27.40 16.32
C LYS A 2 -59.18 27.53 15.38
N THR A 3 -58.40 28.59 15.46
CA THR A 3 -57.24 28.85 14.59
C THR A 3 -55.97 28.08 14.97
N THR A 4 -55.76 27.77 16.25
CA THR A 4 -54.62 27.02 16.75
C THR A 4 -54.60 25.53 16.31
N LYS A 5 -55.80 24.94 16.19
CA LYS A 5 -55.92 23.53 15.75
C LYS A 5 -55.62 23.32 14.27
N ILE A 6 -55.88 24.33 13.44
CA ILE A 6 -55.59 24.28 11.99
C ILE A 6 -54.09 24.44 11.74
N LEU A 7 -53.41 25.30 12.53
CA LEU A 7 -51.99 25.51 12.41
C LEU A 7 -51.17 24.26 12.81
N THR A 8 -51.61 23.56 13.84
CA THR A 8 -50.98 22.31 14.28
C THR A 8 -51.10 21.17 13.23
N TRP A 9 -52.23 21.14 12.54
CA TRP A 9 -52.49 20.17 11.48
C TRP A 9 -51.68 20.45 10.21
N LEU A 10 -51.50 21.72 9.86
CA LEU A 10 -50.65 22.16 8.74
C LEU A 10 -49.16 21.86 8.99
N LEU A 11 -48.68 22.02 10.22
CA LEU A 11 -47.31 21.66 10.61
C LEU A 11 -47.07 20.15 10.57
N ALA A 12 -48.06 19.34 10.92
CA ALA A 12 -47.98 17.88 10.82
C ALA A 12 -47.87 17.38 9.36
N ILE A 13 -48.55 18.06 8.42
CA ILE A 13 -48.52 17.71 7.00
C ILE A 13 -47.17 18.12 6.38
N LEU A 14 -46.58 19.24 6.81
CA LEU A 14 -45.25 19.69 6.32
C LEU A 14 -44.10 18.88 6.93
N GLY A 15 -44.29 18.26 8.10
CA GLY A 15 -43.27 17.42 8.74
C GLY A 15 -43.12 16.02 8.13
N PHE A 16 -44.10 15.57 7.32
CA PHE A 16 -44.07 14.22 6.72
C PHE A 16 -43.42 14.13 5.34
N GLN A 17 -42.84 15.21 4.84
CA GLN A 17 -42.19 15.20 3.53
C GLN A 17 -40.68 14.93 3.63
N MET A 18 -40.15 14.58 4.80
CA MET A 18 -38.70 14.32 4.98
C MET A 18 -38.39 12.86 5.29
N GLN A 19 -39.21 11.95 4.82
CA GLN A 19 -38.91 10.53 4.99
C GLN A 19 -39.23 9.76 3.73
N SER A 20 -38.39 10.02 2.72
CA SER A 20 -38.20 9.13 1.58
C SER A 20 -36.72 9.11 1.22
N CYS A 21 -35.90 8.71 2.18
CA CYS A 21 -34.79 7.84 1.85
C CYS A 21 -35.34 6.44 2.02
N THR A 22 -36.11 5.97 1.06
CA THR A 22 -36.17 4.55 0.77
C THR A 22 -34.74 4.19 0.37
N GLU A 23 -34.11 3.32 1.15
CA GLU A 23 -33.08 2.44 0.66
C GLU A 23 -33.71 1.64 -0.49
N GLU A 24 -33.79 2.25 -1.67
CA GLU A 24 -33.80 1.50 -2.90
C GLU A 24 -32.44 0.82 -2.89
N GLU A 25 -32.45 -0.48 -2.69
CA GLU A 25 -31.38 -1.37 -3.08
C GLU A 25 -31.02 -0.97 -4.51
N GLU A 26 -29.95 -0.18 -4.65
CA GLU A 26 -29.36 0.11 -5.95
C GLU A 26 -28.70 -1.19 -6.45
N GLU A 27 -29.54 -2.15 -6.86
CA GLU A 27 -29.16 -3.19 -7.78
C GLU A 27 -28.73 -2.49 -9.09
N GLY A 28 -27.41 -2.30 -9.25
CA GLY A 28 -26.84 -1.92 -10.55
C GLY A 28 -25.95 -0.70 -10.59
N ARG A 29 -25.54 -0.05 -9.49
CA ARG A 29 -24.34 0.75 -9.53
C ARG A 29 -23.15 -0.20 -9.62
N GLU A 30 -22.70 -0.44 -10.85
CA GLU A 30 -21.36 -0.96 -11.06
C GLU A 30 -20.42 0.05 -10.39
N GLU A 31 -19.88 -0.35 -9.25
CA GLU A 31 -18.86 0.41 -8.54
C GLU A 31 -17.63 0.41 -9.43
N TYR A 32 -17.46 1.48 -10.21
CA TYR A 32 -16.26 1.69 -11.04
C TYR A 32 -15.09 2.00 -10.12
N GLY A 33 -14.57 0.95 -9.46
CA GLY A 33 -13.32 1.03 -8.72
C GLY A 33 -12.15 1.14 -9.70
N CYS A 34 -11.20 2.01 -9.42
CA CYS A 34 -9.94 2.00 -10.15
C CYS A 34 -9.09 0.83 -9.65
N PRO A 35 -8.61 -0.07 -10.53
CA PRO A 35 -7.66 -1.10 -10.15
C PRO A 35 -6.41 -0.48 -9.54
N TYR A 36 -5.93 -1.02 -8.43
CA TYR A 36 -4.70 -0.58 -7.77
C TYR A 36 -3.85 -1.77 -7.37
N THR A 37 -2.58 -1.52 -7.13
CA THR A 37 -1.63 -2.53 -6.69
C THR A 37 -1.15 -2.22 -5.29
N THR A 38 -1.19 -3.21 -4.41
CA THR A 38 -0.59 -3.14 -3.09
C THR A 38 0.76 -3.85 -3.09
N TYR A 39 1.81 -3.10 -2.79
CA TYR A 39 3.18 -3.59 -2.65
C TYR A 39 3.44 -3.92 -1.18
N LYS A 40 3.74 -5.19 -0.91
CA LYS A 40 4.13 -5.68 0.42
C LYS A 40 5.57 -6.15 0.38
N THR A 41 6.42 -5.55 1.20
CA THR A 41 7.78 -6.03 1.43
C THR A 41 7.85 -6.59 2.84
N HIS A 42 8.24 -7.84 2.97
CA HIS A 42 8.29 -8.54 4.25
C HIS A 42 9.59 -9.33 4.39
N GLY A 43 9.91 -9.74 5.60
CA GLY A 43 11.08 -10.56 5.87
C GLY A 43 11.41 -10.60 7.36
N THR A 44 12.58 -11.12 7.66
CA THR A 44 13.08 -11.21 9.03
C THR A 44 14.41 -10.50 9.19
N VAL A 45 14.60 -9.86 10.35
CA VAL A 45 15.87 -9.25 10.78
C VAL A 45 16.53 -10.18 11.78
N LYS A 46 17.78 -10.59 11.47
CA LYS A 46 18.60 -11.49 12.31
C LYS A 46 20.01 -10.94 12.49
N ASP A 47 20.73 -11.43 13.49
CA ASP A 47 22.17 -11.27 13.55
C ASP A 47 22.91 -12.38 12.78
N GLU A 48 24.24 -12.30 12.71
CA GLU A 48 25.11 -13.28 12.06
C GLU A 48 25.02 -14.69 12.71
N ASN A 49 24.53 -14.78 13.96
CA ASN A 49 24.32 -16.05 14.66
C ASN A 49 22.91 -16.60 14.45
N GLY A 50 22.07 -15.92 13.67
CA GLY A 50 20.69 -16.31 13.42
C GLY A 50 19.69 -15.87 14.49
N ASN A 51 20.12 -15.11 15.52
CA ASN A 51 19.21 -14.60 16.53
C ASN A 51 18.31 -13.50 15.94
N LYS A 52 17.04 -13.57 16.27
CA LYS A 52 16.04 -12.58 15.83
C LYS A 52 16.27 -11.23 16.52
N ILE A 53 16.17 -10.16 15.76
CA ILE A 53 16.38 -8.80 16.26
C ILE A 53 15.04 -8.06 16.29
N GLN A 54 14.58 -7.72 17.48
CA GLN A 54 13.40 -6.91 17.74
C GLN A 54 13.75 -5.41 17.67
N ASP A 55 12.75 -4.58 17.33
CA ASP A 55 12.84 -3.11 17.31
C ASP A 55 13.99 -2.60 16.43
N ALA A 56 14.31 -3.31 15.34
CA ALA A 56 15.13 -2.78 14.28
C ALA A 56 14.26 -1.91 13.36
N LYS A 57 14.69 -0.70 13.06
CA LYS A 57 14.01 0.19 12.11
C LYS A 57 14.33 -0.27 10.68
N VAL A 58 13.32 -0.72 9.96
CA VAL A 58 13.40 -1.14 8.57
C VAL A 58 12.71 -0.10 7.70
N SER A 59 13.47 0.53 6.80
CA SER A 59 12.94 1.50 5.83
C SER A 59 13.01 0.89 4.44
N VAL A 60 11.87 0.76 3.80
CA VAL A 60 11.73 0.20 2.44
C VAL A 60 11.41 1.33 1.48
N LYS A 61 12.23 1.50 0.46
CA LYS A 61 12.00 2.37 -0.68
C LYS A 61 11.78 1.52 -1.92
N ILE A 62 10.79 1.88 -2.73
CA ILE A 62 10.52 1.22 -4.00
C ILE A 62 10.43 2.32 -5.06
N ASP A 63 11.25 2.21 -6.11
CA ASP A 63 11.20 3.07 -7.28
C ASP A 63 10.84 2.21 -8.50
N ALA A 64 9.77 2.56 -9.21
CA ALA A 64 9.43 1.98 -10.51
C ALA A 64 10.01 2.86 -11.61
N VAL A 65 10.89 2.29 -12.42
CA VAL A 65 11.65 2.99 -13.46
C VAL A 65 11.33 2.38 -14.82
N VAL A 66 11.04 3.22 -15.80
CA VAL A 66 10.89 2.80 -17.20
C VAL A 66 12.10 3.30 -17.99
N GLU A 67 12.73 2.39 -18.71
CA GLU A 67 13.81 2.73 -19.64
C GLU A 67 13.25 2.86 -21.06
N THR A 68 13.51 4.00 -21.69
CA THR A 68 13.20 4.26 -23.09
C THR A 68 14.47 4.47 -23.88
N THR A 69 14.58 3.83 -25.04
CA THR A 69 15.71 4.01 -25.94
C THR A 69 15.26 4.81 -27.16
N ASP A 70 15.89 5.94 -27.39
CA ASP A 70 15.69 6.78 -28.57
C ASP A 70 17.01 6.94 -29.36
N SER A 71 17.00 7.78 -30.39
CA SER A 71 18.17 8.08 -31.21
C SER A 71 19.32 8.79 -30.47
N ILE A 72 19.08 9.28 -29.26
CA ILE A 72 20.03 10.03 -28.42
C ILE A 72 20.64 9.09 -27.35
N GLY A 73 19.97 7.99 -27.03
CA GLY A 73 20.45 7.00 -26.04
C GLY A 73 19.35 6.42 -25.16
N VAL A 74 19.75 5.82 -24.05
CA VAL A 74 18.83 5.26 -23.04
C VAL A 74 18.51 6.34 -22.02
N ARG A 75 17.20 6.57 -21.79
CA ARG A 75 16.67 7.43 -20.72
C ARG A 75 15.94 6.56 -19.71
N SER A 76 16.12 6.89 -18.44
CA SER A 76 15.43 6.24 -17.32
C SER A 76 14.53 7.26 -16.61
N ASP A 77 13.24 7.00 -16.59
CA ASP A 77 12.26 7.86 -15.93
C ASP A 77 11.61 7.11 -14.77
N THR A 78 11.66 7.69 -13.57
CA THR A 78 10.95 7.14 -12.41
C THR A 78 9.48 7.52 -12.51
N ILE A 79 8.63 6.52 -12.74
CA ILE A 79 7.18 6.71 -12.92
C ILE A 79 6.41 6.64 -11.60
N TRP A 80 6.97 5.98 -10.58
CA TRP A 80 6.38 5.88 -9.25
C TRP A 80 7.45 5.64 -8.21
N HIS A 81 7.24 6.16 -6.99
CA HIS A 81 8.12 5.92 -5.86
C HIS A 81 7.33 5.80 -4.56
N SER A 82 7.85 5.03 -3.62
CA SER A 82 7.33 4.97 -2.26
C SER A 82 8.46 4.81 -1.25
N LYS A 83 8.19 5.23 -0.01
CA LYS A 83 9.08 4.99 1.13
C LYS A 83 8.22 4.77 2.37
N GLU A 84 8.43 3.63 3.02
CA GLU A 84 7.75 3.24 4.26
C GLU A 84 8.79 2.79 5.30
N SER A 85 8.47 2.96 6.57
CA SER A 85 9.34 2.51 7.66
C SER A 85 8.51 1.82 8.72
N VAL A 86 9.01 0.67 9.20
CA VAL A 86 8.40 -0.12 10.27
C VAL A 86 9.47 -0.58 11.25
N MET A 87 9.05 -1.06 12.42
CA MET A 87 9.93 -1.71 13.39
C MET A 87 9.72 -3.22 13.29
N SER A 88 10.80 -4.00 13.38
CA SER A 88 10.69 -5.44 13.49
C SER A 88 10.04 -5.86 14.81
N ASP A 89 9.22 -6.88 14.77
CA ASP A 89 8.50 -7.42 15.94
C ASP A 89 9.39 -8.27 16.84
N LYS A 90 8.79 -8.87 17.90
CA LYS A 90 9.50 -9.76 18.84
C LYS A 90 10.12 -10.99 18.20
N ARG A 91 9.66 -11.38 17.02
CA ARG A 91 10.20 -12.49 16.23
C ARG A 91 11.20 -12.03 15.18
N GLY A 92 11.49 -10.71 15.14
CA GLY A 92 12.33 -10.08 14.13
C GLY A 92 11.62 -9.94 12.78
N ASP A 93 10.32 -10.20 12.69
CA ASP A 93 9.58 -10.11 11.45
C ASP A 93 9.17 -8.65 11.18
N TYR A 94 9.13 -8.26 9.91
CA TYR A 94 8.66 -6.96 9.46
C TYR A 94 7.81 -7.09 8.21
N GLU A 95 6.86 -6.19 8.03
CA GLU A 95 6.08 -6.03 6.81
C GLU A 95 5.77 -4.55 6.59
N THR A 96 6.06 -4.04 5.39
CA THR A 96 5.57 -2.75 4.90
C THR A 96 4.45 -2.99 3.90
N ARG A 97 3.50 -2.04 3.84
CA ARG A 97 2.39 -2.09 2.89
C ARG A 97 2.17 -0.72 2.28
N ARG A 98 2.19 -0.65 0.96
CA ARG A 98 1.91 0.58 0.21
C ARG A 98 1.02 0.29 -0.98
N SER A 99 -0.09 1.01 -1.08
CA SER A 99 -0.91 1.03 -2.29
C SER A 99 -0.32 2.03 -3.28
N GLY A 100 -0.24 1.63 -4.53
CA GLY A 100 0.27 2.42 -5.64
C GLY A 100 -0.61 2.27 -6.86
N GLU A 101 -0.21 2.92 -7.95
CA GLU A 101 -0.87 2.78 -9.24
C GLU A 101 -0.74 1.35 -9.76
N TYR A 102 -1.54 1.04 -10.81
CA TYR A 102 -1.50 -0.25 -11.47
C TYR A 102 -0.08 -0.57 -11.96
N LEU A 103 0.31 -1.84 -11.80
CA LEU A 103 1.64 -2.30 -12.19
C LEU A 103 1.93 -2.03 -13.67
N ASN A 104 3.11 -1.49 -13.94
CA ASN A 104 3.66 -1.41 -15.27
C ASN A 104 4.61 -2.59 -15.53
N ASN A 105 4.22 -3.51 -16.43
CA ASN A 105 5.02 -4.69 -16.77
C ASN A 105 6.36 -4.36 -17.45
N TYR A 106 6.51 -3.15 -17.98
CA TYR A 106 7.75 -2.68 -18.62
C TYR A 106 8.66 -1.94 -17.66
N ALA A 107 8.22 -1.66 -16.43
CA ALA A 107 9.03 -1.01 -15.42
C ALA A 107 9.98 -1.99 -14.73
N ILE A 108 11.11 -1.47 -14.27
CA ILE A 108 12.01 -2.15 -13.34
C ILE A 108 11.73 -1.58 -11.95
N TYR A 109 11.45 -2.46 -11.00
CA TYR A 109 11.16 -2.10 -9.61
C TYR A 109 12.43 -2.25 -8.77
N HIS A 110 13.00 -1.13 -8.35
CA HIS A 110 14.17 -1.07 -7.49
C HIS A 110 13.73 -1.00 -6.03
N TYR A 111 14.01 -2.05 -5.28
CA TYR A 111 13.83 -2.11 -3.83
C TYR A 111 15.13 -1.71 -3.14
N GLU A 112 15.07 -0.73 -2.25
CA GLU A 112 16.15 -0.40 -1.32
C GLU A 112 15.63 -0.54 0.10
N VAL A 113 16.22 -1.47 0.85
CA VAL A 113 15.87 -1.74 2.26
C VAL A 113 17.03 -1.33 3.13
N ILE A 114 16.81 -0.29 3.94
CA ILE A 114 17.79 0.24 4.89
C ILE A 114 17.34 -0.19 6.28
N THR A 115 18.25 -0.83 7.03
CA THR A 115 17.98 -1.30 8.37
C THR A 115 18.96 -0.70 9.35
N ASP A 116 18.44 -0.17 10.45
CA ASP A 116 19.21 0.43 11.54
C ASP A 116 18.74 -0.11 12.90
N LYS A 117 19.71 -0.43 13.75
CA LYS A 117 19.50 -0.89 15.13
C LYS A 117 20.71 -0.54 15.98
N ASP A 118 20.45 0.00 17.18
CA ASP A 118 21.49 0.28 18.16
C ASP A 118 22.31 -0.98 18.47
N GLY A 119 23.63 -0.83 18.49
CA GLY A 119 24.58 -1.93 18.71
C GLY A 119 24.91 -2.76 17.46
N TYR A 120 24.30 -2.44 16.31
CA TYR A 120 24.56 -3.10 15.02
C TYR A 120 25.04 -2.08 13.97
N ALA A 121 25.80 -2.55 13.00
CA ALA A 121 26.13 -1.76 11.83
C ALA A 121 24.86 -1.63 10.95
N PRO A 122 24.52 -0.44 10.44
CA PRO A 122 23.42 -0.28 9.49
C PRO A 122 23.70 -1.11 8.23
N ASP A 123 22.64 -1.70 7.67
CA ASP A 123 22.73 -2.46 6.42
C ASP A 123 21.79 -1.91 5.37
N THR A 124 22.18 -2.06 4.10
CA THR A 124 21.38 -1.64 2.95
C THR A 124 21.37 -2.73 1.90
N ILE A 125 20.19 -3.29 1.67
CA ILE A 125 19.96 -4.30 0.62
C ILE A 125 19.29 -3.62 -0.57
N ARG A 126 19.81 -3.87 -1.77
CA ARG A 126 19.23 -3.41 -3.03
C ARG A 126 18.86 -4.60 -3.90
N LYS A 127 17.66 -4.56 -4.47
CA LYS A 127 17.14 -5.60 -5.36
C LYS A 127 16.38 -4.94 -6.50
N ALA A 128 16.63 -5.37 -7.73
CA ALA A 128 15.85 -4.98 -8.89
C ALA A 128 15.02 -6.17 -9.38
N VAL A 129 13.77 -5.92 -9.76
CA VAL A 129 12.85 -6.94 -10.29
C VAL A 129 12.14 -6.33 -11.49
N GLU A 130 12.16 -7.01 -12.63
CA GLU A 130 11.38 -6.60 -13.79
C GLU A 130 9.89 -6.77 -13.53
N GLY A 131 9.06 -5.83 -13.98
CA GLY A 131 7.61 -5.84 -13.74
C GLY A 131 6.93 -7.12 -14.22
N LYS A 132 7.40 -7.70 -15.33
CA LYS A 132 6.91 -8.98 -15.87
C LYS A 132 7.19 -10.20 -14.96
N ASP A 133 8.20 -10.11 -14.09
CA ASP A 133 8.63 -11.19 -13.20
C ASP A 133 8.02 -11.08 -11.79
N LEU A 134 7.29 -9.99 -11.53
CA LEU A 134 6.57 -9.81 -10.28
C LEU A 134 5.40 -10.79 -10.18
N LYS A 135 5.31 -11.46 -9.03
CA LYS A 135 4.22 -12.40 -8.75
C LYS A 135 3.07 -11.67 -8.08
N PHE A 136 1.90 -11.87 -8.64
CA PHE A 136 0.66 -11.32 -8.11
C PHE A 136 -0.07 -12.36 -7.27
N GLU A 137 -0.66 -11.88 -6.19
CA GLU A 137 -1.72 -12.56 -5.45
C GLU A 137 -3.02 -11.80 -5.67
N ASP A 138 -4.13 -12.52 -5.70
CA ASP A 138 -5.45 -11.90 -5.75
C ASP A 138 -5.75 -11.23 -4.40
N GLY A 139 -5.93 -9.92 -4.42
CA GLY A 139 -6.29 -9.13 -3.26
C GLY A 139 -7.79 -8.84 -3.16
N GLY A 140 -8.57 -9.18 -4.21
CA GLY A 140 -9.99 -8.90 -4.33
C GLY A 140 -10.35 -8.24 -5.67
N LYS A 141 -11.60 -7.79 -5.82
CA LYS A 141 -12.17 -7.32 -7.09
C LYS A 141 -11.34 -6.25 -7.82
N TRP A 142 -10.62 -5.40 -7.06
CA TRP A 142 -9.89 -4.25 -7.61
C TRP A 142 -8.43 -4.16 -7.13
N GLU A 143 -7.99 -5.07 -6.25
CA GLU A 143 -6.66 -5.07 -5.67
C GLU A 143 -5.82 -6.21 -6.25
N SER A 144 -4.62 -5.88 -6.74
CA SER A 144 -3.55 -6.84 -6.98
C SER A 144 -2.50 -6.70 -5.89
N VAL A 145 -2.05 -7.78 -5.28
CA VAL A 145 -1.04 -7.75 -4.23
C VAL A 145 0.28 -8.32 -4.76
N ILE A 146 1.35 -7.53 -4.62
CA ILE A 146 2.71 -7.98 -4.91
C ILE A 146 3.43 -8.19 -3.59
N ARG A 147 4.01 -9.38 -3.39
CA ARG A 147 4.83 -9.69 -2.22
C ARG A 147 6.28 -9.84 -2.62
N GLN A 148 7.15 -9.13 -1.90
CA GLN A 148 8.59 -9.24 -2.03
C GLN A 148 9.19 -9.63 -0.69
N GLU A 149 9.83 -10.81 -0.63
CA GLU A 149 10.58 -11.23 0.55
C GLU A 149 12.02 -10.69 0.49
N ILE A 150 12.46 -10.04 1.57
CA ILE A 150 13.83 -9.54 1.75
C ILE A 150 14.24 -9.79 3.21
N ASN A 151 15.09 -10.78 3.43
CA ASN A 151 15.62 -11.11 4.75
C ASN A 151 16.92 -10.32 5.02
N ILE A 152 17.12 -9.87 6.25
CA ILE A 152 18.19 -8.95 6.65
C ILE A 152 19.06 -9.63 7.72
N VAL A 153 20.39 -9.50 7.55
CA VAL A 153 21.37 -9.99 8.53
C VAL A 153 22.24 -8.83 8.99
N LEU A 154 22.07 -8.38 10.24
CA LEU A 154 22.85 -7.30 10.81
C LEU A 154 24.11 -7.80 11.49
N LYS A 155 25.20 -7.05 11.34
CA LYS A 155 26.48 -7.29 12.01
C LYS A 155 26.59 -6.47 13.29
N LYS A 156 26.99 -7.08 14.39
CA LYS A 156 27.32 -6.35 15.62
C LYS A 156 28.49 -5.38 15.37
N LYS A 157 28.40 -4.20 16.00
CA LYS A 157 29.53 -3.24 16.04
C LYS A 157 30.61 -3.71 16.96
#